data_4dd4591ad949a16cdfd09a39856e14ef
#
_entry.id   4dd4591ad949a16cdfd09a39856e14ef
#
_cell.length_a   1.000
_cell.length_b   1.000
_cell.length_c   1.000
_cell.angle_alpha   90.00
_cell.angle_beta   90.00
_cell.angle_gamma   90.00
#
_symmetry.space_group_name_H-M   'P 1'
#
loop_
_entity.id
_entity.type
_entity.pdbx_description
1 polymer ?
#
loop_
_entity_poly.entity_id
_entity_poly.type
_entity_poly.pdbx_seq_one_letter_code
_entity_poly.pdbx_strand_id
1 'polypeptide(L)'
;MALILPFNGKTPRVHESAFIAPNATLIGDVEIGPEASVFYGCVLRADVNRIKVGARTNIQDNSVLHVDADADCVLGDDVTIGHMALVHGAHVGDGTLIGMKSALLSRSVIGSGSLLSLIHISEP
;
A
#
# COMPACT_ATOMS: atom_id res chain seq x y z
N MET A 1 -14.11 6.37 11.90
CA MET A 1 -12.72 6.65 12.26
C MET A 1 -11.87 5.44 11.95
N ALA A 2 -10.77 5.65 11.29
CA ALA A 2 -9.88 4.55 10.92
C ALA A 2 -9.33 3.84 12.16
N LEU A 3 -9.00 2.57 12.02
CA LEU A 3 -8.38 1.78 13.07
C LEU A 3 -6.86 1.88 12.92
N ILE A 4 -6.22 2.60 13.83
CA ILE A 4 -4.77 2.85 13.82
C ILE A 4 -4.17 2.13 15.03
N LEU A 5 -3.42 1.06 14.77
CA LEU A 5 -2.94 0.18 15.83
C LEU A 5 -1.42 0.12 15.86
N PRO A 6 -0.82 0.21 17.06
CA PRO A 6 0.62 -0.03 17.18
C PRO A 6 0.94 -1.51 17.08
N PHE A 7 2.15 -1.82 16.65
CA PHE A 7 2.67 -3.17 16.72
C PHE A 7 4.15 -3.11 17.04
N ASN A 8 4.56 -3.83 18.08
CA ASN A 8 5.96 -3.95 18.47
C ASN A 8 6.62 -2.58 18.67
N GLY A 9 5.90 -1.65 19.31
CA GLY A 9 6.42 -0.32 19.64
C GLY A 9 6.35 0.67 18.48
N LYS A 10 5.85 0.29 17.31
CA LYS A 10 5.74 1.18 16.17
C LYS A 10 4.28 1.50 15.88
N THR A 11 3.99 2.78 15.67
CA THR A 11 2.64 3.27 15.39
C THR A 11 2.61 3.90 14.01
N PRO A 12 1.55 3.69 13.24
CA PRO A 12 1.45 4.33 11.92
C PRO A 12 1.61 5.85 11.99
N ARG A 13 2.33 6.39 11.03
CA ARG A 13 2.59 7.82 10.90
C ARG A 13 1.89 8.31 9.64
N VAL A 14 0.84 9.10 9.83
CA VAL A 14 0.00 9.59 8.74
C VAL A 14 0.19 11.09 8.59
N HIS A 15 0.56 11.53 7.39
CA HIS A 15 0.70 12.96 7.13
C HIS A 15 -0.66 13.63 7.31
N GLU A 16 -0.65 14.86 7.85
CA GLU A 16 -1.91 15.55 8.18
C GLU A 16 -2.80 15.79 6.97
N SER A 17 -2.23 15.88 5.77
CA SER A 17 -2.99 16.11 4.54
C SER A 17 -3.50 14.82 3.90
N ALA A 18 -3.15 13.65 4.44
CA ALA A 18 -3.60 12.39 3.88
C ALA A 18 -5.02 12.06 4.31
N PHE A 19 -5.73 11.32 3.45
CA PHE A 19 -7.08 10.84 3.76
C PHE A 19 -7.02 9.36 4.10
N ILE A 20 -7.52 9.00 5.28
CA ILE A 20 -7.66 7.60 5.67
C ILE A 20 -9.14 7.34 5.92
N ALA A 21 -9.74 6.45 5.13
CA ALA A 21 -11.16 6.13 5.24
C ALA A 21 -11.51 5.60 6.63
N PRO A 22 -12.72 5.86 7.14
CA PRO A 22 -13.07 5.51 8.52
C PRO A 22 -13.05 4.01 8.82
N ASN A 23 -13.13 3.14 7.83
CA ASN A 23 -13.04 1.71 8.05
C ASN A 23 -11.76 1.08 7.52
N ALA A 24 -10.75 1.90 7.21
CA ALA A 24 -9.43 1.37 6.89
C ALA A 24 -8.68 1.01 8.18
N THR A 25 -7.74 0.07 8.07
CA THR A 25 -6.95 -0.40 9.20
C THR A 25 -5.46 -0.25 8.88
N LEU A 26 -4.74 0.46 9.74
CA LEU A 26 -3.29 0.64 9.63
C LEU A 26 -2.64 0.04 10.88
N ILE A 27 -1.67 -0.86 10.71
CA ILE A 27 -1.04 -1.56 11.82
C ILE A 27 0.47 -1.45 11.70
N GLY A 28 1.12 -0.97 12.76
CA GLY A 28 2.57 -1.04 12.90
C GLY A 28 3.32 0.04 12.17
N ASP A 29 4.43 -0.34 11.54
CA ASP A 29 5.39 0.58 10.94
C ASP A 29 4.93 1.04 9.55
N VAL A 30 3.86 1.83 9.52
CA VAL A 30 3.27 2.38 8.31
C VAL A 30 3.56 3.87 8.25
N GLU A 31 4.01 4.32 7.08
CA GLU A 31 4.20 5.76 6.82
C GLU A 31 3.36 6.16 5.62
N ILE A 32 2.47 7.13 5.80
CA ILE A 32 1.60 7.63 4.73
C ILE A 32 1.99 9.06 4.41
N GLY A 33 2.37 9.30 3.16
CA GLY A 33 2.87 10.59 2.71
C GLY A 33 1.79 11.63 2.47
N PRO A 34 2.20 12.87 2.15
CA PRO A 34 1.26 13.99 1.97
C PRO A 34 0.30 13.73 0.81
N GLU A 35 -0.94 14.10 1.02
CA GLU A 35 -2.00 14.01 0.03
C GLU A 35 -2.26 12.60 -0.49
N ALA A 36 -1.74 11.59 0.18
CA ALA A 36 -2.07 10.20 -0.12
C ALA A 36 -3.48 9.88 0.38
N SER A 37 -4.07 8.84 -0.16
CA SER A 37 -5.40 8.42 0.25
C SER A 37 -5.49 6.91 0.36
N VAL A 38 -6.05 6.45 1.47
CA VAL A 38 -6.29 5.04 1.74
C VAL A 38 -7.80 4.88 1.88
N PHE A 39 -8.41 4.18 0.93
CA PHE A 39 -9.85 4.11 0.82
C PHE A 39 -10.44 3.01 1.71
N TYR A 40 -11.74 2.78 1.53
CA TYR A 40 -12.58 2.03 2.45
C TYR A 40 -12.24 0.54 2.44
N GLY A 41 -12.16 -0.03 3.62
CA GLY A 41 -11.89 -1.45 3.77
C GLY A 41 -10.46 -1.88 3.53
N CYS A 42 -9.55 -0.95 3.29
CA CYS A 42 -8.14 -1.28 3.11
C CYS A 42 -7.50 -1.72 4.42
N VAL A 43 -6.51 -2.63 4.30
CA VAL A 43 -5.71 -3.07 5.44
C VAL A 43 -4.23 -2.93 5.07
N LEU A 44 -3.51 -2.13 5.85
CA LEU A 44 -2.07 -1.95 5.72
C LEU A 44 -1.44 -2.51 7.00
N ARG A 45 -0.90 -3.73 6.91
CA ARG A 45 -0.37 -4.42 8.08
C ARG A 45 1.15 -4.53 7.99
N ALA A 46 1.84 -3.67 8.72
CA ALA A 46 3.31 -3.60 8.77
C ALA A 46 3.79 -4.15 10.11
N ASP A 47 3.66 -5.46 10.28
CA ASP A 47 4.00 -6.13 11.53
C ASP A 47 5.46 -6.55 11.59
N VAL A 48 5.97 -7.25 10.57
CA VAL A 48 7.34 -7.77 10.59
C VAL A 48 8.31 -6.94 9.73
N ASN A 49 7.83 -5.90 9.07
CA ASN A 49 8.62 -4.97 8.28
C ASN A 49 7.79 -3.70 8.08
N ARG A 50 8.26 -2.78 7.25
CA ARG A 50 7.60 -1.49 7.07
C ARG A 50 6.77 -1.42 5.79
N ILE A 51 5.77 -0.53 5.82
CA ILE A 51 5.03 -0.11 4.64
C ILE A 51 5.23 1.39 4.49
N LYS A 52 5.65 1.83 3.30
CA LYS A 52 5.77 3.26 3.00
C LYS A 52 4.91 3.58 1.79
N VAL A 53 4.06 4.59 1.94
CA VAL A 53 3.17 5.07 0.87
C VAL A 53 3.57 6.49 0.54
N GLY A 54 3.93 6.73 -0.72
CA GLY A 54 4.43 8.03 -1.16
C GLY A 54 3.35 9.08 -1.28
N ALA A 55 3.78 10.29 -1.66
CA ALA A 55 2.90 11.43 -1.79
C ALA A 55 1.88 11.22 -2.92
N ARG A 56 0.64 11.68 -2.71
CA ARG A 56 -0.43 11.63 -3.71
C ARG A 56 -0.76 10.23 -4.22
N THR A 57 -0.31 9.21 -3.52
CA THR A 57 -0.60 7.82 -3.86
C THR A 57 -1.98 7.44 -3.34
N ASN A 58 -2.75 6.75 -4.18
CA ASN A 58 -4.12 6.36 -3.85
C ASN A 58 -4.22 4.84 -3.76
N ILE A 59 -4.68 4.35 -2.63
CA ILE A 59 -4.96 2.93 -2.42
C ILE A 59 -6.48 2.78 -2.35
N GLN A 60 -7.04 2.10 -3.34
CA GLN A 60 -8.48 2.02 -3.47
C GLN A 60 -9.09 0.87 -2.67
N ASP A 61 -10.41 0.82 -2.65
CA ASP A 61 -11.22 0.05 -1.71
C ASP A 61 -10.80 -1.41 -1.63
N ASN A 62 -10.76 -1.93 -0.41
CA ASN A 62 -10.55 -3.34 -0.10
C ASN A 62 -9.20 -3.91 -0.56
N SER A 63 -8.21 -3.04 -0.70
CA SER A 63 -6.85 -3.48 -1.02
C SER A 63 -6.09 -3.81 0.25
N VAL A 64 -5.10 -4.69 0.13
CA VAL A 64 -4.28 -5.11 1.26
C VAL A 64 -2.81 -4.90 0.93
N LEU A 65 -2.10 -4.22 1.82
CA LEU A 65 -0.66 -4.11 1.78
C LEU A 65 -0.08 -4.87 2.97
N HIS A 66 0.89 -5.72 2.71
CA HIS A 66 1.53 -6.51 3.75
C HIS A 66 3.02 -6.65 3.43
N VAL A 67 3.75 -7.31 4.30
CA VAL A 67 5.21 -7.41 4.23
C VAL A 67 5.67 -8.80 4.63
N ASP A 68 6.90 -9.14 4.26
CA ASP A 68 7.62 -10.27 4.83
C ASP A 68 8.77 -9.74 5.69
N ALA A 69 9.36 -10.61 6.50
CA ALA A 69 10.46 -10.20 7.37
C ALA A 69 11.64 -9.62 6.57
N ASP A 70 11.85 -10.11 5.34
CA ASP A 70 12.94 -9.66 4.48
C ASP A 70 12.47 -8.85 3.26
N ALA A 71 11.22 -8.44 3.22
CA ALA A 71 10.68 -7.70 2.09
C ALA A 71 9.66 -6.67 2.56
N ASP A 72 10.07 -5.39 2.57
CA ASP A 72 9.16 -4.31 2.90
C ASP A 72 8.27 -3.96 1.69
N CYS A 73 7.22 -3.20 1.94
CA CYS A 73 6.28 -2.76 0.91
C CYS A 73 6.44 -1.25 0.73
N VAL A 74 6.86 -0.82 -0.46
CA VAL A 74 7.12 0.59 -0.72
C VAL A 74 6.39 1.01 -1.99
N LEU A 75 5.49 1.96 -1.85
CA LEU A 75 4.82 2.60 -2.98
C LEU A 75 5.44 3.98 -3.14
N GLY A 76 5.82 4.32 -4.37
CA GLY A 76 6.34 5.64 -4.67
C GLY A 76 5.27 6.71 -4.64
N ASP A 77 5.58 7.86 -5.26
CA ASP A 77 4.65 8.98 -5.38
C ASP A 77 3.72 8.78 -6.58
N ASP A 78 2.52 9.32 -6.49
CA ASP A 78 1.56 9.32 -7.61
C ASP A 78 1.22 7.93 -8.12
N VAL A 79 1.23 6.95 -7.23
CA VAL A 79 0.87 5.57 -7.55
C VAL A 79 -0.62 5.38 -7.30
N THR A 80 -1.27 4.59 -8.15
CA THR A 80 -2.65 4.17 -7.93
C THR A 80 -2.71 2.67 -7.79
N ILE A 81 -3.22 2.21 -6.65
CA ILE A 81 -3.49 0.80 -6.41
C ILE A 81 -5.00 0.60 -6.58
N GLY A 82 -5.39 -0.20 -7.56
CA GLY A 82 -6.80 -0.44 -7.87
C GLY A 82 -7.51 -1.23 -6.76
N HIS A 83 -8.83 -1.35 -6.91
CA HIS A 83 -9.66 -2.03 -5.91
C HIS A 83 -9.26 -3.49 -5.71
N MET A 84 -9.30 -3.96 -4.48
CA MET A 84 -9.09 -5.37 -4.14
C MET A 84 -7.75 -5.91 -4.63
N ALA A 85 -6.73 -5.06 -4.69
CA ALA A 85 -5.38 -5.49 -5.05
C ALA A 85 -4.63 -5.93 -3.81
N LEU A 86 -3.64 -6.80 -4.01
CA LEU A 86 -2.73 -7.23 -2.96
C LEU A 86 -1.32 -6.78 -3.33
N VAL A 87 -0.68 -6.04 -2.45
CA VAL A 87 0.72 -5.65 -2.60
C VAL A 87 1.48 -6.17 -1.40
N HIS A 88 2.20 -7.26 -1.59
CA HIS A 88 2.85 -7.98 -0.50
C HIS A 88 4.37 -7.95 -0.68
N GLY A 89 5.05 -7.15 0.12
CA GLY A 89 6.51 -7.08 0.10
C GLY A 89 7.08 -6.65 -1.24
N ALA A 90 6.40 -5.77 -1.96
CA ALA A 90 6.79 -5.34 -3.30
C ALA A 90 7.12 -3.85 -3.31
N HIS A 91 7.91 -3.44 -4.28
CA HIS A 91 8.24 -2.03 -4.50
C HIS A 91 7.61 -1.55 -5.80
N VAL A 92 6.85 -0.49 -5.74
CA VAL A 92 6.13 0.07 -6.89
C VAL A 92 6.64 1.47 -7.15
N GLY A 93 7.17 1.70 -8.35
CA GLY A 93 7.78 2.98 -8.73
C GLY A 93 6.75 4.06 -8.98
N ASP A 94 7.22 5.30 -9.00
CA ASP A 94 6.39 6.49 -9.12
C ASP A 94 5.49 6.45 -10.36
N GLY A 95 4.27 6.97 -10.22
CA GLY A 95 3.36 7.14 -11.35
C GLY A 95 2.80 5.84 -11.92
N THR A 96 2.93 4.74 -11.21
CA THR A 96 2.48 3.42 -11.68
C THR A 96 1.01 3.21 -11.34
N LEU A 97 0.29 2.56 -12.25
CA LEU A 97 -1.08 2.11 -12.00
C LEU A 97 -1.09 0.60 -11.87
N ILE A 98 -1.50 0.12 -10.70
CA ILE A 98 -1.71 -1.30 -10.43
C ILE A 98 -3.21 -1.55 -10.57
N GLY A 99 -3.59 -2.37 -11.55
CA GLY A 99 -5.00 -2.63 -11.84
C GLY A 99 -5.71 -3.38 -10.72
N MET A 100 -7.03 -3.27 -10.71
CA MET A 100 -7.84 -3.93 -9.69
C MET A 100 -7.62 -5.43 -9.66
N LYS A 101 -7.67 -6.02 -8.47
CA LYS A 101 -7.49 -7.46 -8.22
C LYS A 101 -6.10 -7.98 -8.57
N SER A 102 -5.13 -7.11 -8.82
CA SER A 102 -3.75 -7.54 -9.05
C SER A 102 -3.13 -8.07 -7.76
N ALA A 103 -2.17 -8.97 -7.91
CA ALA A 103 -1.42 -9.49 -6.77
C ALA A 103 0.07 -9.35 -7.06
N LEU A 104 0.75 -8.55 -6.25
CA LEU A 104 2.20 -8.40 -6.29
C LEU A 104 2.78 -9.11 -5.08
N LEU A 105 3.71 -10.01 -5.33
CA LEU A 105 4.28 -10.84 -4.27
C LEU A 105 5.67 -10.36 -3.88
N SER A 106 6.18 -10.93 -2.80
CA SER A 106 7.43 -10.48 -2.17
C SER A 106 8.58 -10.32 -3.15
N ARG A 107 9.27 -9.21 -3.01
CA ARG A 107 10.45 -8.82 -3.78
C ARG A 107 10.17 -8.48 -5.24
N SER A 108 8.88 -8.35 -5.62
CA SER A 108 8.53 -7.81 -6.92
C SER A 108 8.92 -6.33 -6.98
N VAL A 109 9.42 -5.90 -8.14
CA VAL A 109 9.76 -4.50 -8.37
C VAL A 109 9.07 -4.06 -9.65
N ILE A 110 8.19 -3.08 -9.53
CA ILE A 110 7.48 -2.51 -10.67
C ILE A 110 8.07 -1.14 -10.94
N GLY A 111 8.59 -0.95 -12.15
CA GLY A 111 9.25 0.31 -12.52
C GLY A 111 8.28 1.48 -12.59
N SER A 112 8.83 2.69 -12.55
CA SER A 112 8.04 3.92 -12.59
C SER A 112 7.26 4.02 -13.91
N GLY A 113 6.05 4.60 -13.82
CA GLY A 113 5.21 4.82 -14.99
C GLY A 113 4.62 3.57 -15.60
N SER A 114 4.62 2.46 -14.89
CA SER A 114 4.11 1.19 -15.39
C SER A 114 2.59 1.10 -15.28
N LEU A 115 2.01 0.20 -16.08
CA LEU A 115 0.60 -0.14 -15.99
C LEU A 115 0.49 -1.65 -15.88
N LEU A 116 0.00 -2.12 -14.74
CA LEU A 116 -0.22 -3.54 -14.51
C LEU A 116 -1.73 -3.79 -14.57
N SER A 117 -2.18 -4.49 -15.60
CA SER A 117 -3.60 -4.72 -15.78
C SER A 117 -4.04 -6.02 -15.12
N LEU A 118 -5.35 -6.17 -14.98
CA LEU A 118 -5.95 -7.36 -14.37
C LEU A 118 -5.49 -8.66 -15.04
N ILE A 119 -5.32 -8.64 -16.36
CA ILE A 119 -4.98 -9.86 -17.09
C ILE A 119 -3.57 -10.37 -16.81
N HIS A 120 -2.74 -9.57 -16.12
CA HIS A 120 -1.37 -9.97 -15.80
C HIS A 120 -1.22 -10.54 -14.39
N ILE A 121 -2.32 -10.69 -13.66
CA ILE A 121 -2.28 -11.11 -12.25
C ILE A 121 -1.64 -12.48 -12.09
N SER A 122 -1.99 -13.40 -12.95
CA SER A 122 -1.59 -14.79 -12.80
C SER A 122 -0.16 -15.06 -13.22
N GLU A 123 0.51 -14.09 -13.78
CA GLU A 123 1.86 -14.27 -14.29
C GLU A 123 2.88 -14.00 -13.22
N PRO A 124 3.70 -14.98 -12.86
CA PRO A 124 4.74 -14.78 -11.87
C PRO A 124 5.87 -13.92 -12.41
#